data_c14cee096fe3aa8db31fc6ccda83299b
#
_entry.id   c14cee096fe3aa8db31fc6ccda83299b
#
_cell.length_a   1.000
_cell.length_b   1.000
_cell.length_c   1.000
_cell.angle_alpha   90.00
_cell.angle_beta   90.00
_cell.angle_gamma   90.00
#
_symmetry.space_group_name_H-M   'P 1'
#
loop_
_entity.id
_entity.type
_entity.pdbx_description
1 polymer ?
#
loop_
_entity_poly.entity_id
_entity_poly.type
_entity_poly.pdbx_seq_one_letter_code
_entity_poly.pdbx_strand_id
1 'polypeptide(L)'
;IALTATEDRFLFVVQPVPRAVAINALAVQAAYSEYQQRALARDGLRRMYIGTLTLALILAVFGAVLLAILLGNQLARPLLLLADGVRQVAAGDLTAKPVFASRDELGGLTRSFADMTRQMAEAREDVQRGVAQLEGARTRLQTILDTLTAGVLVFDAEGRIDTVNPGATRILRLPLSAWRGRRLEEVPGLESLAHSVEQRFELLQTSPEAGERDNWQESFELPRGDGNTVMLLVRGASLPNDTRLMVFDDITEVVSAQRSAAWAEVARRLAHEIKNPLTPIQLSAERLRHKLEAKLEGSDQSLLLRSVATIVSQVHAMQKLVNEFRDYARLPAAQMKSLDLNPLVGEVLALYGTAHDRGALRAQLGQGLPRIQGDATQLRQVIHNLVQN
;
A
#
# COMPACT_ATOMS: atom_id res chain seq x y z
N ILE A 1 -8.62 -48.76 133.98
CA ILE A 1 -9.78 -49.36 134.56
C ILE A 1 -10.32 -48.36 135.59
N ALA A 2 -11.48 -47.89 135.50
CA ALA A 2 -12.18 -47.06 136.46
C ALA A 2 -12.53 -47.93 137.70
N LEU A 3 -12.06 -47.52 138.89
CA LEU A 3 -12.19 -48.33 140.11
C LEU A 3 -13.30 -47.93 141.05
N THR A 4 -13.97 -46.83 140.89
CA THR A 4 -15.10 -46.47 141.77
C THR A 4 -16.07 -45.55 140.96
N ALA A 5 -17.41 -45.67 141.29
CA ALA A 5 -18.55 -45.00 140.65
C ALA A 5 -18.69 -43.50 141.04
N THR A 6 -17.87 -42.93 141.91
CA THR A 6 -18.07 -41.57 142.44
C THR A 6 -16.88 -40.62 142.37
N GLU A 7 -15.72 -41.09 141.95
CA GLU A 7 -14.59 -40.25 141.61
C GLU A 7 -13.83 -40.82 140.40
N ASP A 8 -13.59 -39.97 139.42
CA ASP A 8 -12.80 -40.39 138.25
C ASP A 8 -11.33 -40.65 138.63
N ARG A 9 -11.06 -41.77 139.23
CA ARG A 9 -9.69 -42.22 139.47
C ARG A 9 -9.26 -43.20 138.43
N PHE A 10 -8.26 -42.86 137.71
CA PHE A 10 -7.65 -43.67 136.66
C PHE A 10 -6.43 -44.40 137.15
N LEU A 11 -6.41 -45.67 137.00
CA LEU A 11 -5.19 -46.44 137.24
C LEU A 11 -4.35 -46.50 135.97
N PHE A 12 -3.23 -45.84 136.00
CA PHE A 12 -2.25 -45.94 134.95
C PHE A 12 -1.26 -47.10 135.28
N VAL A 13 -1.35 -48.13 134.46
CA VAL A 13 -0.37 -49.23 134.54
C VAL A 13 0.68 -48.92 133.44
N VAL A 14 1.81 -48.48 133.83
CA VAL A 14 2.93 -48.29 132.94
C VAL A 14 3.77 -49.57 132.93
N GLN A 15 3.66 -50.26 131.81
CA GLN A 15 4.47 -51.42 131.56
C GLN A 15 5.65 -51.01 130.68
N PRO A 16 6.83 -51.27 131.04
CA PRO A 16 8.00 -50.95 130.17
C PRO A 16 7.94 -51.81 128.89
N VAL A 17 7.87 -51.16 127.77
CA VAL A 17 7.90 -51.91 126.46
C VAL A 17 9.27 -52.58 126.33
N PRO A 18 9.37 -53.84 125.95
CA PRO A 18 10.64 -54.50 125.72
C PRO A 18 11.47 -53.71 124.73
N ARG A 19 12.69 -53.49 125.09
CA ARG A 19 13.61 -52.69 124.19
C ARG A 19 13.64 -53.17 122.76
N ALA A 20 13.57 -54.41 122.52
CA ALA A 20 13.49 -55.02 121.20
C ALA A 20 12.27 -54.54 120.35
N VAL A 21 11.08 -54.41 120.98
CA VAL A 21 9.89 -53.94 120.36
C VAL A 21 9.97 -52.44 120.06
N ALA A 22 10.50 -51.68 120.97
CA ALA A 22 10.69 -50.24 120.76
C ALA A 22 11.70 -49.99 119.70
N ILE A 23 12.84 -50.69 119.60
CA ILE A 23 13.84 -50.59 118.50
C ILE A 23 13.17 -51.04 117.17
N ASN A 24 12.43 -52.14 117.13
CA ASN A 24 11.79 -52.59 115.93
C ASN A 24 10.69 -51.59 115.47
N ALA A 25 9.91 -51.02 116.44
CA ALA A 25 8.93 -50.01 116.12
C ALA A 25 9.57 -48.74 115.47
N LEU A 26 10.71 -48.29 116.09
CA LEU A 26 11.50 -47.15 115.50
C LEU A 26 12.10 -47.52 114.16
N ALA A 27 12.61 -48.78 114.01
CA ALA A 27 13.14 -49.24 112.72
C ALA A 27 12.00 -49.34 111.65
N VAL A 28 10.81 -49.82 111.97
CA VAL A 28 9.67 -49.84 111.04
C VAL A 28 9.20 -48.43 110.72
N GLN A 29 9.19 -47.54 111.75
CA GLN A 29 8.86 -46.12 111.48
C GLN A 29 9.87 -45.43 110.61
N ALA A 30 11.12 -45.70 110.84
CA ALA A 30 12.16 -45.19 109.97
C ALA A 30 12.06 -45.74 108.57
N ALA A 31 11.87 -47.04 108.37
CA ALA A 31 11.66 -47.69 107.08
C ALA A 31 10.41 -47.17 106.41
N TYR A 32 9.31 -46.96 107.12
CA TYR A 32 8.12 -46.38 106.56
C TYR A 32 8.23 -44.95 106.16
N SER A 33 8.99 -44.11 106.95
CA SER A 33 9.28 -42.75 106.59
C SER A 33 10.15 -42.67 105.35
N GLU A 34 11.22 -43.56 105.25
CA GLU A 34 12.03 -43.68 104.10
C GLU A 34 11.25 -44.14 102.85
N TYR A 35 10.34 -45.11 103.03
CA TYR A 35 9.44 -45.56 101.95
C TYR A 35 8.54 -44.43 101.47
N GLN A 36 7.92 -43.66 102.37
CA GLN A 36 7.12 -42.50 102.03
C GLN A 36 7.90 -41.41 101.30
N GLN A 37 9.11 -41.11 101.79
CA GLN A 37 9.95 -40.16 101.12
C GLN A 37 10.35 -40.63 99.70
N ARG A 38 10.67 -41.91 99.55
CA ARG A 38 10.92 -42.48 98.20
C ARG A 38 9.71 -42.48 97.32
N ALA A 39 8.49 -42.81 97.91
CA ALA A 39 7.21 -42.78 97.17
C ALA A 39 6.85 -41.37 96.68
N LEU A 40 7.00 -40.36 97.54
CA LEU A 40 6.81 -38.93 97.23
C LEU A 40 7.82 -38.42 96.23
N ALA A 41 9.09 -38.83 96.38
CA ALA A 41 10.11 -38.47 95.39
C ALA A 41 9.80 -39.10 94.02
N ARG A 42 9.36 -40.32 94.00
CA ARG A 42 8.93 -41.02 92.74
C ARG A 42 7.76 -40.36 92.06
N ASP A 43 6.78 -39.96 92.82
CA ASP A 43 5.61 -39.23 92.29
C ASP A 43 5.98 -37.83 91.85
N GLY A 44 6.92 -37.14 92.52
CA GLY A 44 7.48 -35.86 92.09
C GLY A 44 8.26 -35.98 90.81
N LEU A 45 9.13 -37.00 90.73
CA LEU A 45 9.88 -37.28 89.49
C LEU A 45 8.99 -37.61 88.32
N ARG A 46 7.93 -38.48 88.60
CA ARG A 46 6.94 -38.82 87.50
C ARG A 46 6.23 -37.60 87.01
N ARG A 47 5.75 -36.69 87.85
CA ARG A 47 5.07 -35.46 87.49
C ARG A 47 6.02 -34.55 86.71
N MET A 48 7.33 -34.44 87.16
CA MET A 48 8.34 -33.66 86.45
C MET A 48 8.62 -34.25 85.07
N TYR A 49 8.81 -35.57 84.95
CA TYR A 49 9.01 -36.21 83.65
C TYR A 49 7.76 -36.04 82.70
N ILE A 50 6.55 -36.23 83.24
CA ILE A 50 5.33 -36.02 82.44
C ILE A 50 5.25 -34.55 82.02
N GLY A 51 5.53 -33.58 82.91
CA GLY A 51 5.55 -32.15 82.60
C GLY A 51 6.58 -31.74 81.56
N THR A 52 7.80 -32.27 81.68
CA THR A 52 8.85 -31.99 80.67
C THR A 52 8.59 -32.65 79.36
N LEU A 53 8.03 -33.90 79.36
CA LEU A 53 7.66 -34.59 78.12
C LEU A 53 6.49 -33.90 77.41
N THR A 54 5.46 -33.45 78.16
CA THR A 54 4.35 -32.68 77.57
C THR A 54 4.80 -31.33 77.07
N LEU A 55 5.67 -30.63 77.79
CA LEU A 55 6.23 -29.37 77.29
C LEU A 55 7.09 -29.58 76.03
N ALA A 56 7.96 -30.60 76.03
CA ALA A 56 8.75 -30.96 74.85
C ALA A 56 7.86 -31.34 73.64
N LEU A 57 6.77 -32.09 73.88
CA LEU A 57 5.82 -32.43 72.82
C LEU A 57 5.14 -31.15 72.24
N ILE A 58 4.67 -30.26 73.12
CA ILE A 58 4.05 -28.99 72.69
C ILE A 58 5.04 -28.15 71.86
N LEU A 59 6.26 -28.02 72.34
CA LEU A 59 7.34 -27.30 71.61
C LEU A 59 7.65 -27.95 70.27
N ALA A 60 7.71 -29.28 70.21
CA ALA A 60 7.95 -30.02 68.98
C ALA A 60 6.81 -29.81 67.97
N VAL A 61 5.56 -29.89 68.41
CA VAL A 61 4.39 -29.63 67.54
C VAL A 61 4.38 -28.17 67.09
N PHE A 62 4.60 -27.23 67.98
CA PHE A 62 4.69 -25.81 67.61
C PHE A 62 5.82 -25.53 66.63
N GLY A 63 6.99 -26.09 66.83
CA GLY A 63 8.12 -25.99 65.91
C GLY A 63 7.81 -26.61 64.54
N ALA A 64 7.17 -27.77 64.52
CA ALA A 64 6.76 -28.40 63.28
C ALA A 64 5.74 -27.56 62.48
N VAL A 65 4.72 -26.99 63.17
CA VAL A 65 3.74 -26.10 62.54
C VAL A 65 4.41 -24.82 62.03
N LEU A 66 5.27 -24.21 62.82
CA LEU A 66 6.00 -23.03 62.40
C LEU A 66 6.88 -23.32 61.16
N LEU A 67 7.60 -24.43 61.19
CA LEU A 67 8.44 -24.87 60.06
C LEU A 67 7.59 -25.14 58.80
N ALA A 68 6.42 -25.79 58.98
CA ALA A 68 5.51 -26.03 57.84
C ALA A 68 4.99 -24.72 57.23
N ILE A 69 4.65 -23.73 58.05
CA ILE A 69 4.22 -22.39 57.55
C ILE A 69 5.38 -21.70 56.84
N LEU A 70 6.58 -21.72 57.35
CA LEU A 70 7.75 -21.12 56.74
C LEU A 70 8.07 -21.76 55.37
N LEU A 71 8.12 -23.10 55.34
CA LEU A 71 8.39 -23.84 54.08
C LEU A 71 7.27 -23.61 53.05
N GLY A 72 6.00 -23.60 53.49
CA GLY A 72 4.87 -23.31 52.63
C GLY A 72 4.95 -21.91 51.98
N ASN A 73 5.36 -20.92 52.76
CA ASN A 73 5.50 -19.55 52.26
C ASN A 73 6.76 -19.38 51.39
N GLN A 74 7.85 -20.04 51.68
CA GLN A 74 9.13 -19.91 50.96
C GLN A 74 9.17 -20.75 49.70
N LEU A 75 8.57 -21.94 49.65
CA LEU A 75 8.69 -22.86 48.50
C LEU A 75 7.39 -23.01 47.73
N ALA A 76 6.26 -23.25 48.39
CA ALA A 76 5.02 -23.57 47.70
C ALA A 76 4.40 -22.37 46.97
N ARG A 77 4.40 -21.16 47.56
CA ARG A 77 3.81 -19.97 46.92
C ARG A 77 4.55 -19.55 45.67
N PRO A 78 5.91 -19.43 45.62
CA PRO A 78 6.62 -19.10 44.40
C PRO A 78 6.39 -20.10 43.27
N LEU A 79 6.34 -21.41 43.59
CA LEU A 79 6.10 -22.44 42.60
C LEU A 79 4.67 -22.38 41.98
N LEU A 80 3.67 -22.12 42.83
CA LEU A 80 2.29 -21.96 42.37
C LEU A 80 2.16 -20.71 41.45
N LEU A 81 2.78 -19.60 41.82
CA LEU A 81 2.78 -18.37 41.00
C LEU A 81 3.55 -18.56 39.69
N LEU A 82 4.66 -19.31 39.72
CA LEU A 82 5.37 -19.65 38.48
C LEU A 82 4.51 -20.54 37.58
N ALA A 83 3.84 -21.56 38.14
CA ALA A 83 2.95 -22.44 37.39
C ALA A 83 1.77 -21.67 36.76
N ASP A 84 1.20 -20.72 37.50
CA ASP A 84 0.14 -19.84 36.98
C ASP A 84 0.67 -18.90 35.89
N GLY A 85 1.83 -18.32 36.10
CA GLY A 85 2.53 -17.50 35.09
C GLY A 85 2.79 -18.27 33.79
N VAL A 86 3.25 -19.53 33.88
CA VAL A 86 3.44 -20.38 32.69
C VAL A 86 2.13 -20.64 31.96
N ARG A 87 1.04 -20.89 32.69
CA ARG A 87 -0.28 -21.05 32.08
C ARG A 87 -0.76 -19.78 31.36
N GLN A 88 -0.55 -18.62 31.97
CA GLN A 88 -0.89 -17.35 31.36
C GLN A 88 -0.09 -17.10 30.08
N VAL A 89 1.23 -17.35 30.10
CA VAL A 89 2.07 -17.26 28.91
C VAL A 89 1.62 -18.25 27.82
N ALA A 90 1.30 -19.48 28.19
CA ALA A 90 0.75 -20.47 27.27
C ALA A 90 -0.61 -20.06 26.69
N ALA A 91 -1.41 -19.28 27.42
CA ALA A 91 -2.65 -18.67 26.94
C ALA A 91 -2.43 -17.39 26.11
N GLY A 92 -1.16 -16.96 25.91
CA GLY A 92 -0.82 -15.79 25.11
C GLY A 92 -0.70 -14.48 25.88
N ASP A 93 -0.85 -14.49 27.21
CA ASP A 93 -0.64 -13.32 28.06
C ASP A 93 0.86 -13.14 28.41
N LEU A 94 1.50 -12.24 27.69
CA LEU A 94 2.92 -11.90 27.85
C LEU A 94 3.14 -10.65 28.72
N THR A 95 2.17 -10.25 29.53
CA THR A 95 2.36 -9.14 30.48
C THR A 95 3.48 -9.43 31.47
N ALA A 96 4.10 -8.37 32.02
CA ALA A 96 5.21 -8.51 32.96
C ALA A 96 4.83 -9.39 34.15
N LYS A 97 5.58 -10.44 34.38
CA LYS A 97 5.33 -11.41 35.46
C LYS A 97 6.09 -10.99 36.73
N PRO A 98 5.50 -11.20 37.94
CA PRO A 98 6.13 -10.85 39.19
C PRO A 98 7.44 -11.64 39.41
N VAL A 99 8.50 -10.94 39.77
CA VAL A 99 9.80 -11.53 40.13
C VAL A 99 9.94 -11.56 41.62
N PHE A 100 10.28 -12.71 42.21
CA PHE A 100 10.55 -12.82 43.64
C PHE A 100 11.94 -12.32 43.96
N ALA A 101 12.03 -11.48 44.98
CA ALA A 101 13.29 -10.89 45.47
C ALA A 101 14.14 -11.89 46.28
N SER A 102 13.99 -13.21 46.07
CA SER A 102 14.84 -14.23 46.71
C SER A 102 16.20 -14.33 46.03
N ARG A 103 17.24 -14.59 46.84
CA ARG A 103 18.62 -14.79 46.34
C ARG A 103 18.94 -16.27 46.09
N ASP A 104 17.98 -17.14 46.21
CA ASP A 104 18.10 -18.59 46.00
C ASP A 104 17.82 -18.98 44.52
N GLU A 105 17.88 -20.26 44.23
CA GLU A 105 17.64 -20.86 42.91
C GLU A 105 16.26 -20.55 42.38
N LEU A 106 15.24 -20.43 43.26
CA LEU A 106 13.87 -20.08 42.88
C LEU A 106 13.76 -18.63 42.42
N GLY A 107 14.47 -17.70 43.08
CA GLY A 107 14.56 -16.32 42.61
C GLY A 107 15.30 -16.20 41.28
N GLY A 108 16.30 -17.06 41.04
CA GLY A 108 16.95 -17.19 39.73
C GLY A 108 15.98 -17.65 38.64
N LEU A 109 15.24 -18.69 38.93
CA LEU A 109 14.25 -19.25 38.00
C LEU A 109 13.15 -18.26 37.62
N THR A 110 12.58 -17.53 38.60
CA THR A 110 11.54 -16.50 38.33
C THR A 110 12.09 -15.32 37.52
N ARG A 111 13.35 -14.91 37.72
CA ARG A 111 14.00 -13.91 36.86
C ARG A 111 14.17 -14.39 35.43
N SER A 112 14.72 -15.59 35.24
CA SER A 112 14.87 -16.17 33.89
C SER A 112 13.52 -16.34 33.19
N PHE A 113 12.47 -16.73 33.88
CA PHE A 113 11.12 -16.82 33.35
C PHE A 113 10.57 -15.45 32.93
N ALA A 114 10.75 -14.42 33.76
CA ALA A 114 10.34 -13.06 33.42
C ALA A 114 11.10 -12.50 32.23
N ASP A 115 12.43 -12.76 32.14
CA ASP A 115 13.27 -12.37 30.99
C ASP A 115 12.83 -13.07 29.70
N MET A 116 12.55 -14.38 29.77
CA MET A 116 12.00 -15.13 28.64
C MET A 116 10.65 -14.56 28.18
N THR A 117 9.76 -14.26 29.13
CA THR A 117 8.44 -13.70 28.82
C THR A 117 8.56 -12.33 28.13
N ARG A 118 9.50 -11.50 28.62
CA ARG A 118 9.81 -10.20 27.99
C ARG A 118 10.34 -10.36 26.58
N GLN A 119 11.33 -11.25 26.37
CA GLN A 119 11.86 -11.53 25.02
C GLN A 119 10.79 -12.02 24.06
N MET A 120 9.87 -12.89 24.54
CA MET A 120 8.74 -13.35 23.74
C MET A 120 7.78 -12.19 23.39
N ALA A 121 7.52 -11.29 24.33
CA ALA A 121 6.70 -10.11 24.09
C ALA A 121 7.34 -9.17 23.05
N GLU A 122 8.63 -8.88 23.19
CA GLU A 122 9.41 -8.07 22.24
C GLU A 122 9.43 -8.71 20.84
N ALA A 123 9.71 -10.01 20.76
CA ALA A 123 9.71 -10.73 19.47
C ALA A 123 8.34 -10.71 18.80
N ARG A 124 7.26 -10.88 19.57
CA ARG A 124 5.89 -10.80 19.03
C ARG A 124 5.56 -9.41 18.52
N GLU A 125 5.97 -8.37 19.24
CA GLU A 125 5.78 -6.97 18.80
C GLU A 125 6.59 -6.67 17.52
N ASP A 126 7.83 -7.17 17.43
CA ASP A 126 8.66 -7.02 16.22
C ASP A 126 8.02 -7.71 15.01
N VAL A 127 7.50 -8.93 15.18
CA VAL A 127 6.76 -9.63 14.12
C VAL A 127 5.52 -8.84 13.71
N GLN A 128 4.73 -8.33 14.67
CA GLN A 128 3.56 -7.53 14.35
C GLN A 128 3.91 -6.22 13.63
N ARG A 129 4.97 -5.54 14.05
CA ARG A 129 5.49 -4.35 13.35
C ARG A 129 5.95 -4.69 11.93
N GLY A 130 6.66 -5.81 11.77
CA GLY A 130 7.10 -6.28 10.45
C GLY A 130 5.93 -6.60 9.51
N VAL A 131 4.90 -7.28 10.00
CA VAL A 131 3.67 -7.56 9.22
C VAL A 131 2.95 -6.28 8.83
N ALA A 132 2.76 -5.35 9.78
CA ALA A 132 2.12 -4.06 9.51
C ALA A 132 2.90 -3.22 8.48
N GLN A 133 4.24 -3.23 8.55
CA GLN A 133 5.09 -2.56 7.57
C GLN A 133 4.96 -3.19 6.18
N LEU A 134 4.94 -4.52 6.10
CA LEU A 134 4.78 -5.24 4.84
C LEU A 134 3.41 -4.97 4.21
N GLU A 135 2.34 -5.00 5.00
CA GLU A 135 0.98 -4.66 4.55
C GLU A 135 0.88 -3.20 4.08
N GLY A 136 1.49 -2.28 4.84
CA GLY A 136 1.57 -0.87 4.46
C GLY A 136 2.33 -0.65 3.15
N ALA A 137 3.47 -1.33 2.96
CA ALA A 137 4.26 -1.28 1.73
C ALA A 137 3.48 -1.85 0.54
N ARG A 138 2.81 -3.01 0.74
CA ARG A 138 1.95 -3.64 -0.28
C ARG A 138 0.82 -2.71 -0.71
N THR A 139 0.10 -2.13 0.25
CA THR A 139 -1.00 -1.20 -0.02
C THR A 139 -0.51 0.03 -0.77
N ARG A 140 0.66 0.57 -0.38
CA ARG A 140 1.27 1.71 -1.07
C ARG A 140 1.63 1.38 -2.53
N LEU A 141 2.25 0.23 -2.77
CA LEU A 141 2.58 -0.22 -4.13
C LEU A 141 1.32 -0.42 -4.98
N GLN A 142 0.28 -1.03 -4.41
CA GLN A 142 -1.00 -1.18 -5.09
C GLN A 142 -1.60 0.18 -5.47
N THR A 143 -1.63 1.13 -4.54
CA THR A 143 -2.13 2.49 -4.81
C THR A 143 -1.35 3.18 -5.92
N ILE A 144 -0.01 3.02 -5.94
CA ILE A 144 0.84 3.57 -7.01
C ILE A 144 0.44 2.94 -8.35
N LEU A 145 0.33 1.62 -8.44
CA LEU A 145 -0.08 0.93 -9.66
C LEU A 145 -1.46 1.35 -10.14
N ASP A 146 -2.40 1.55 -9.21
CA ASP A 146 -3.78 1.94 -9.54
C ASP A 146 -3.89 3.40 -10.02
N THR A 147 -3.00 4.28 -9.57
CA THR A 147 -2.97 5.70 -9.96
C THR A 147 -2.16 5.98 -11.22
N LEU A 148 -1.33 5.03 -11.67
CA LEU A 148 -0.57 5.21 -12.91
C LEU A 148 -1.49 5.38 -14.11
N THR A 149 -1.19 6.38 -14.95
CA THR A 149 -1.85 6.58 -16.24
C THR A 149 -1.39 5.55 -17.26
N ALA A 150 -0.16 5.09 -17.19
CA ALA A 150 0.42 4.03 -17.99
C ALA A 150 -0.27 2.68 -17.74
N GLY A 151 -0.39 1.87 -18.76
CA GLY A 151 -0.80 0.47 -18.65
C GLY A 151 0.38 -0.38 -18.14
N VAL A 152 0.09 -1.21 -17.14
CA VAL A 152 1.08 -2.14 -16.57
C VAL A 152 0.52 -3.55 -16.63
N LEU A 153 1.29 -4.45 -17.23
CA LEU A 153 1.04 -5.90 -17.25
C LEU A 153 2.26 -6.62 -16.72
N VAL A 154 2.03 -7.59 -15.84
CA VAL A 154 3.07 -8.52 -15.39
C VAL A 154 2.69 -9.90 -15.87
N PHE A 155 3.66 -10.62 -16.41
CA PHE A 155 3.52 -12.01 -16.86
C PHE A 155 4.32 -12.93 -15.96
N ASP A 156 3.79 -14.11 -15.72
CA ASP A 156 4.50 -15.20 -15.05
C ASP A 156 5.59 -15.82 -15.95
N ALA A 157 6.30 -16.82 -15.44
CA ALA A 157 7.34 -17.53 -16.18
C ALA A 157 6.81 -18.26 -17.44
N GLU A 158 5.53 -18.62 -17.47
CA GLU A 158 4.84 -19.26 -18.59
C GLU A 158 4.28 -18.25 -19.62
N GLY A 159 4.47 -16.93 -19.40
CA GLY A 159 3.98 -15.84 -20.26
C GLY A 159 2.48 -15.56 -20.08
N ARG A 160 1.87 -15.96 -18.96
CA ARG A 160 0.46 -15.69 -18.65
C ARG A 160 0.34 -14.39 -17.88
N ILE A 161 -0.75 -13.67 -18.08
CA ILE A 161 -1.05 -12.42 -17.39
C ILE A 161 -1.28 -12.70 -15.91
N ASP A 162 -0.36 -12.25 -15.05
CA ASP A 162 -0.47 -12.32 -13.60
C ASP A 162 -1.13 -11.05 -13.03
N THR A 163 -0.59 -9.90 -13.34
CA THR A 163 -1.05 -8.62 -12.80
C THR A 163 -1.42 -7.63 -13.90
N VAL A 164 -2.52 -6.92 -13.70
CA VAL A 164 -3.05 -5.88 -14.59
C VAL A 164 -3.42 -4.67 -13.74
N ASN A 165 -2.97 -3.48 -14.14
CA ASN A 165 -3.42 -2.25 -13.50
C ASN A 165 -4.63 -1.62 -14.24
N PRO A 166 -5.37 -0.69 -13.60
CA PRO A 166 -6.49 0.01 -14.25
C PRO A 166 -6.07 0.85 -15.47
N GLY A 167 -4.81 1.32 -15.54
CA GLY A 167 -4.25 2.02 -16.68
C GLY A 167 -4.29 1.18 -17.95
N ALA A 168 -3.90 -0.09 -17.86
CA ALA A 168 -3.93 -1.02 -18.98
C ALA A 168 -5.35 -1.20 -19.55
N THR A 169 -6.32 -1.37 -18.66
CA THR A 169 -7.74 -1.49 -19.06
C THR A 169 -8.26 -0.22 -19.74
N ARG A 170 -7.87 0.97 -19.26
CA ARG A 170 -8.27 2.26 -19.85
C ARG A 170 -7.67 2.48 -21.23
N ILE A 171 -6.36 2.24 -21.38
CA ILE A 171 -5.64 2.47 -22.64
C ILE A 171 -6.14 1.50 -23.71
N LEU A 172 -6.22 0.21 -23.41
CA LEU A 172 -6.64 -0.81 -24.37
C LEU A 172 -8.16 -0.90 -24.53
N ARG A 173 -8.93 -0.35 -23.60
CA ARG A 173 -10.41 -0.43 -23.53
C ARG A 173 -10.93 -1.87 -23.52
N LEU A 174 -10.14 -2.77 -22.91
CA LEU A 174 -10.47 -4.19 -22.76
C LEU A 174 -10.49 -4.56 -21.27
N PRO A 175 -11.40 -5.41 -20.81
CA PRO A 175 -11.46 -5.86 -19.41
C PRO A 175 -10.36 -6.90 -19.13
N LEU A 176 -9.10 -6.47 -19.17
CA LEU A 176 -7.94 -7.34 -19.06
C LEU A 176 -7.85 -8.14 -17.76
N SER A 177 -8.48 -7.66 -16.69
CA SER A 177 -8.56 -8.38 -15.42
C SER A 177 -9.28 -9.74 -15.56
N ALA A 178 -10.18 -9.90 -16.53
CA ALA A 178 -10.84 -11.17 -16.81
C ALA A 178 -9.93 -12.18 -17.53
N TRP A 179 -8.79 -11.75 -18.04
CA TRP A 179 -7.83 -12.56 -18.78
C TRP A 179 -6.60 -12.96 -17.94
N ARG A 180 -6.65 -12.75 -16.64
CA ARG A 180 -5.60 -13.23 -15.73
C ARG A 180 -5.45 -14.76 -15.82
N GLY A 181 -4.23 -15.24 -15.79
CA GLY A 181 -3.87 -16.65 -15.97
C GLY A 181 -3.90 -17.15 -17.43
N ARG A 182 -4.19 -16.27 -18.38
CA ARG A 182 -4.15 -16.57 -19.83
C ARG A 182 -3.04 -15.80 -20.51
N ARG A 183 -2.67 -16.24 -21.71
CA ARG A 183 -1.65 -15.55 -22.53
C ARG A 183 -2.23 -14.31 -23.18
N LEU A 184 -1.36 -13.32 -23.46
CA LEU A 184 -1.78 -12.07 -24.11
C LEU A 184 -2.32 -12.31 -25.52
N GLU A 185 -1.81 -13.32 -26.23
CA GLU A 185 -2.27 -13.72 -27.57
C GLU A 185 -3.71 -14.26 -27.62
N GLU A 186 -4.24 -14.72 -26.48
CA GLU A 186 -5.62 -15.18 -26.36
C GLU A 186 -6.62 -14.01 -26.22
N VAL A 187 -6.14 -12.77 -25.99
CA VAL A 187 -7.00 -11.59 -25.83
C VAL A 187 -7.39 -11.06 -27.20
N PRO A 188 -8.70 -11.04 -27.56
CA PRO A 188 -9.15 -10.59 -28.88
C PRO A 188 -8.68 -9.17 -29.20
N GLY A 189 -8.04 -9.01 -30.38
CA GLY A 189 -7.51 -7.74 -30.85
C GLY A 189 -6.12 -7.38 -30.35
N LEU A 190 -5.47 -8.24 -29.55
CA LEU A 190 -4.10 -8.04 -29.09
C LEU A 190 -3.10 -9.06 -29.67
N GLU A 191 -3.52 -9.91 -30.61
CA GLU A 191 -2.71 -11.00 -31.16
C GLU A 191 -1.42 -10.49 -31.80
N SER A 192 -1.48 -9.41 -32.58
CA SER A 192 -0.31 -8.79 -33.22
C SER A 192 0.64 -8.17 -32.21
N LEU A 193 0.11 -7.47 -31.21
CA LEU A 193 0.88 -6.88 -30.13
C LEU A 193 1.56 -7.99 -29.32
N ALA A 194 0.82 -9.05 -28.96
CA ALA A 194 1.31 -10.17 -28.19
C ALA A 194 2.50 -10.84 -28.89
N HIS A 195 2.37 -11.13 -30.18
CA HIS A 195 3.44 -11.75 -30.97
C HIS A 195 4.70 -10.87 -31.00
N SER A 196 4.56 -9.57 -31.23
CA SER A 196 5.68 -8.65 -31.27
C SER A 196 6.35 -8.53 -29.90
N VAL A 197 5.58 -8.46 -28.83
CA VAL A 197 6.09 -8.37 -27.44
C VAL A 197 6.84 -9.66 -27.07
N GLU A 198 6.30 -10.83 -27.39
CA GLU A 198 6.96 -12.11 -27.12
C GLU A 198 8.30 -12.19 -27.87
N GLN A 199 8.32 -11.85 -29.15
CA GLN A 199 9.54 -11.82 -29.95
C GLN A 199 10.61 -10.91 -29.34
N ARG A 200 10.21 -9.75 -28.76
CA ARG A 200 11.14 -8.84 -28.08
C ARG A 200 11.69 -9.43 -26.79
N PHE A 201 10.88 -10.13 -26.01
CA PHE A 201 11.35 -10.83 -24.80
C PHE A 201 12.29 -11.99 -25.15
N GLU A 202 12.02 -12.74 -26.22
CA GLU A 202 12.92 -13.81 -26.70
C GLU A 202 14.28 -13.25 -27.16
N LEU A 203 14.27 -12.13 -27.91
CA LEU A 203 15.50 -11.45 -28.32
C LEU A 203 16.30 -10.95 -27.12
N LEU A 204 15.63 -10.45 -26.09
CA LEU A 204 16.29 -9.99 -24.86
C LEU A 204 17.00 -11.15 -24.13
N GLN A 205 16.39 -12.35 -24.11
CA GLN A 205 16.97 -13.54 -23.49
C GLN A 205 18.12 -14.15 -24.28
N THR A 206 18.09 -14.05 -25.61
CA THR A 206 19.09 -14.66 -26.50
C THR A 206 20.25 -13.74 -26.87
N SER A 207 20.19 -12.46 -26.54
CA SER A 207 21.23 -11.47 -26.87
C SER A 207 22.47 -11.65 -26.00
N PRO A 208 23.69 -11.70 -26.55
CA PRO A 208 24.95 -11.81 -25.78
C PRO A 208 25.22 -10.60 -24.86
N GLU A 209 24.57 -9.47 -25.12
CA GLU A 209 24.66 -8.24 -24.34
C GLU A 209 23.60 -8.16 -23.20
N ALA A 210 22.89 -9.24 -22.95
CA ALA A 210 21.80 -9.34 -21.97
C ALA A 210 22.19 -9.03 -20.50
N GLY A 211 23.47 -8.80 -20.22
CA GLY A 211 23.95 -8.43 -18.88
C GLY A 211 23.91 -6.92 -18.58
N GLU A 212 23.71 -6.04 -19.56
CA GLU A 212 23.74 -4.58 -19.35
C GLU A 212 22.39 -3.87 -19.55
N ARG A 213 21.40 -4.49 -20.21
CA ARG A 213 20.07 -3.91 -20.42
C ARG A 213 18.96 -4.93 -20.32
N ASP A 214 18.43 -5.13 -19.14
CA ASP A 214 17.27 -6.00 -18.91
C ASP A 214 15.94 -5.38 -19.40
N ASN A 215 15.99 -4.40 -20.33
CA ASN A 215 14.80 -3.70 -20.83
C ASN A 215 14.88 -3.39 -22.33
N TRP A 216 13.71 -3.30 -22.97
CA TRP A 216 13.53 -2.84 -24.33
C TRP A 216 12.41 -1.81 -24.40
N GLN A 217 12.42 -1.00 -25.46
CA GLN A 217 11.38 0.00 -25.74
C GLN A 217 11.10 0.04 -27.23
N GLU A 218 9.81 0.02 -27.59
CA GLU A 218 9.35 0.12 -28.98
C GLU A 218 7.95 0.71 -29.07
N SER A 219 7.64 1.34 -30.23
CA SER A 219 6.30 1.86 -30.51
C SER A 219 5.53 0.90 -31.42
N PHE A 220 4.27 0.60 -31.04
CA PHE A 220 3.37 -0.28 -31.76
C PHE A 220 2.11 0.46 -32.18
N GLU A 221 1.68 0.19 -33.42
CA GLU A 221 0.36 0.60 -33.90
C GLU A 221 -0.65 -0.49 -33.63
N LEU A 222 -1.66 -0.16 -32.81
CA LEU A 222 -2.73 -1.10 -32.47
C LEU A 222 -4.04 -0.63 -33.10
N PRO A 223 -4.58 -1.34 -34.13
CA PRO A 223 -5.86 -1.02 -34.69
C PRO A 223 -6.97 -1.34 -33.67
N ARG A 224 -7.90 -0.41 -33.47
CA ARG A 224 -9.10 -0.59 -32.65
C ARG A 224 -10.28 -1.03 -33.50
N GLY A 225 -11.20 -1.79 -32.90
CA GLY A 225 -12.42 -2.21 -33.56
C GLY A 225 -13.37 -1.08 -34.00
N ASP A 226 -13.13 0.16 -33.57
CA ASP A 226 -13.84 1.39 -33.95
C ASP A 226 -13.25 2.08 -35.21
N GLY A 227 -12.26 1.47 -35.86
CA GLY A 227 -11.56 2.02 -37.02
C GLY A 227 -10.44 3.02 -36.68
N ASN A 228 -10.24 3.32 -35.41
CA ASN A 228 -9.15 4.17 -34.96
C ASN A 228 -7.89 3.33 -34.65
N THR A 229 -6.71 3.93 -34.85
CA THR A 229 -5.43 3.32 -34.50
C THR A 229 -4.86 4.02 -33.27
N VAL A 230 -4.37 3.25 -32.32
CA VAL A 230 -3.68 3.76 -31.15
C VAL A 230 -2.19 3.51 -31.29
N MET A 231 -1.39 4.53 -31.03
CA MET A 231 0.06 4.41 -30.97
C MET A 231 0.49 4.16 -29.52
N LEU A 232 1.00 2.97 -29.23
CA LEU A 232 1.49 2.57 -27.93
C LEU A 232 3.02 2.66 -27.88
N LEU A 233 3.54 3.31 -26.87
CA LEU A 233 4.97 3.18 -26.51
C LEU A 233 5.09 2.09 -25.44
N VAL A 234 5.64 0.94 -25.82
CA VAL A 234 5.76 -0.23 -24.96
C VAL A 234 7.20 -0.38 -24.48
N ARG A 235 7.34 -0.64 -23.21
CA ARG A 235 8.62 -0.97 -22.55
C ARG A 235 8.45 -2.31 -21.88
N GLY A 236 9.38 -3.22 -22.12
CA GLY A 236 9.46 -4.52 -21.46
C GLY A 236 10.71 -4.65 -20.63
N ALA A 237 10.60 -5.32 -19.50
CA ALA A 237 11.72 -5.65 -18.63
C ALA A 237 11.56 -7.06 -18.06
N SER A 238 12.69 -7.77 -17.89
CA SER A 238 12.73 -9.03 -17.16
C SER A 238 12.86 -8.76 -15.67
N LEU A 239 12.10 -9.49 -14.87
CA LEU A 239 12.10 -9.43 -13.42
C LEU A 239 12.66 -10.75 -12.85
N PRO A 240 13.02 -10.81 -11.56
CA PRO A 240 13.41 -12.08 -10.91
C PRO A 240 12.34 -13.17 -11.09
N ASN A 241 12.77 -14.44 -11.04
CA ASN A 241 11.94 -15.63 -11.21
C ASN A 241 11.27 -15.75 -12.59
N ASP A 242 11.97 -15.35 -13.65
CA ASP A 242 11.52 -15.38 -15.05
C ASP A 242 10.18 -14.67 -15.30
N THR A 243 9.79 -13.77 -14.40
CA THR A 243 8.63 -12.92 -14.61
C THR A 243 8.98 -11.77 -15.56
N ARG A 244 7.98 -11.29 -16.31
CA ARG A 244 8.16 -10.23 -17.31
C ARG A 244 7.24 -9.05 -17.01
N LEU A 245 7.79 -7.85 -17.09
CA LEU A 245 7.03 -6.61 -16.91
C LEU A 245 6.85 -5.93 -18.28
N MET A 246 5.64 -5.55 -18.59
CA MET A 246 5.31 -4.69 -19.74
C MET A 246 4.61 -3.43 -19.24
N VAL A 247 5.17 -2.28 -19.59
CA VAL A 247 4.59 -0.96 -19.34
C VAL A 247 4.33 -0.29 -20.67
N PHE A 248 3.18 0.33 -20.85
CA PHE A 248 2.85 1.02 -22.09
C PHE A 248 2.05 2.30 -21.87
N ASP A 249 2.33 3.27 -22.72
CA ASP A 249 1.69 4.58 -22.75
C ASP A 249 0.96 4.79 -24.09
N ASP A 250 -0.21 5.42 -24.09
CA ASP A 250 -0.86 5.91 -25.30
C ASP A 250 -0.22 7.24 -25.71
N ILE A 251 0.58 7.20 -26.78
CA ILE A 251 1.28 8.36 -27.34
C ILE A 251 0.61 8.90 -28.61
N THR A 252 -0.62 8.49 -28.90
CA THR A 252 -1.35 8.84 -30.14
C THR A 252 -1.43 10.36 -30.33
N GLU A 253 -1.83 11.08 -29.31
CA GLU A 253 -1.92 12.55 -29.35
C GLU A 253 -0.55 13.21 -29.53
N VAL A 254 0.47 12.69 -28.85
CA VAL A 254 1.84 13.22 -28.94
C VAL A 254 2.41 13.07 -30.35
N VAL A 255 2.28 11.86 -30.93
CA VAL A 255 2.77 11.58 -32.29
C VAL A 255 1.98 12.38 -33.31
N SER A 256 0.65 12.49 -33.16
CA SER A 256 -0.20 13.29 -34.04
C SER A 256 0.17 14.78 -33.99
N ALA A 257 0.36 15.32 -32.80
CA ALA A 257 0.80 16.71 -32.62
C ALA A 257 2.20 16.96 -33.23
N GLN A 258 3.13 16.04 -33.05
CA GLN A 258 4.47 16.12 -33.61
C GLN A 258 4.46 16.06 -35.15
N ARG A 259 3.67 15.13 -35.74
CA ARG A 259 3.47 15.06 -37.21
C ARG A 259 2.85 16.34 -37.75
N SER A 260 1.84 16.87 -37.06
CA SER A 260 1.18 18.12 -37.46
C SER A 260 2.13 19.33 -37.40
N ALA A 261 2.95 19.43 -36.35
CA ALA A 261 3.94 20.49 -36.23
C ALA A 261 5.02 20.39 -37.31
N ALA A 262 5.55 19.20 -37.59
CA ALA A 262 6.51 18.97 -38.66
C ALA A 262 5.92 19.31 -40.01
N TRP A 263 4.67 18.93 -40.29
CA TRP A 263 3.98 19.26 -41.51
C TRP A 263 3.76 20.77 -41.69
N ALA A 264 3.38 21.48 -40.63
CA ALA A 264 3.21 22.94 -40.64
C ALA A 264 4.52 23.64 -40.94
N GLU A 265 5.65 23.16 -40.42
CA GLU A 265 6.99 23.73 -40.72
C GLU A 265 7.38 23.52 -42.19
N VAL A 266 7.16 22.30 -42.72
CA VAL A 266 7.40 22.00 -44.15
C VAL A 266 6.58 22.90 -45.05
N ALA A 267 5.27 23.01 -44.75
CA ALA A 267 4.36 23.86 -45.52
C ALA A 267 4.75 25.35 -45.47
N ARG A 268 5.19 25.84 -44.30
CA ARG A 268 5.68 27.21 -44.15
C ARG A 268 6.90 27.47 -45.03
N ARG A 269 7.87 26.55 -44.99
CA ARG A 269 9.09 26.65 -45.77
C ARG A 269 8.82 26.62 -47.28
N LEU A 270 8.00 25.65 -47.73
CA LEU A 270 7.57 25.55 -49.13
C LEU A 270 6.85 26.81 -49.60
N ALA A 271 5.94 27.35 -48.78
CA ALA A 271 5.24 28.59 -49.11
C ALA A 271 6.20 29.77 -49.33
N HIS A 272 7.23 29.90 -48.50
CA HIS A 272 8.24 30.92 -48.69
C HIS A 272 9.09 30.68 -49.93
N GLU A 273 9.51 29.44 -50.18
CA GLU A 273 10.34 29.08 -51.34
C GLU A 273 9.57 29.25 -52.69
N ILE A 274 8.24 29.04 -52.68
CA ILE A 274 7.40 29.28 -53.88
C ILE A 274 7.11 30.78 -54.04
N LYS A 275 6.90 31.57 -53.00
CA LYS A 275 6.68 33.02 -53.11
C LYS A 275 7.90 33.77 -53.67
N ASN A 276 9.09 33.31 -53.35
CA ASN A 276 10.32 33.96 -53.76
C ASN A 276 10.46 34.13 -55.31
N PRO A 277 10.20 33.12 -56.14
CA PRO A 277 10.27 33.32 -57.60
C PRO A 277 9.02 34.03 -58.18
N LEU A 278 7.83 33.93 -57.54
CA LEU A 278 6.60 34.55 -58.05
C LEU A 278 6.66 36.07 -58.04
N THR A 279 7.27 36.69 -57.01
CA THR A 279 7.41 38.15 -56.89
C THR A 279 8.23 38.74 -58.03
N PRO A 280 9.43 38.22 -58.40
CA PRO A 280 10.20 38.69 -59.56
C PRO A 280 9.47 38.48 -60.89
N ILE A 281 8.74 37.36 -61.05
CA ILE A 281 7.94 37.11 -62.27
C ILE A 281 6.88 38.19 -62.45
N GLN A 282 6.12 38.50 -61.41
CA GLN A 282 5.12 39.55 -61.39
C GLN A 282 5.73 40.92 -61.75
N LEU A 283 6.80 41.30 -61.06
CA LEU A 283 7.49 42.56 -61.25
C LEU A 283 8.05 42.69 -62.69
N SER A 284 8.56 41.59 -63.23
CA SER A 284 9.09 41.55 -64.62
C SER A 284 7.94 41.75 -65.65
N ALA A 285 6.84 41.10 -65.46
CA ALA A 285 5.64 41.26 -66.31
C ALA A 285 5.08 42.71 -66.24
N GLU A 286 4.96 43.26 -65.03
CA GLU A 286 4.53 44.67 -64.85
C GLU A 286 5.52 45.69 -65.46
N ARG A 287 6.85 45.43 -65.34
CA ARG A 287 7.87 46.25 -65.91
C ARG A 287 7.87 46.20 -67.47
N LEU A 288 7.61 45.01 -68.06
CA LEU A 288 7.40 44.86 -69.50
C LEU A 288 6.21 45.70 -69.99
N ARG A 289 5.08 45.63 -69.31
CA ARG A 289 3.90 46.44 -69.59
C ARG A 289 4.27 47.93 -69.56
N HIS A 290 4.82 48.41 -68.45
CA HIS A 290 5.16 49.84 -68.29
C HIS A 290 6.11 50.37 -69.34
N LYS A 291 7.10 49.56 -69.76
CA LYS A 291 8.09 49.99 -70.74
C LYS A 291 7.62 49.95 -72.18
N LEU A 292 6.74 49.03 -72.54
CA LEU A 292 6.36 48.77 -73.94
C LEU A 292 4.96 49.27 -74.28
N GLU A 293 4.08 49.49 -73.34
CA GLU A 293 2.67 49.91 -73.54
C GLU A 293 2.56 51.19 -74.38
N ALA A 294 3.46 52.20 -74.13
CA ALA A 294 3.49 53.44 -74.84
C ALA A 294 4.28 53.39 -76.15
N LYS A 295 4.93 52.25 -76.48
CA LYS A 295 5.81 52.08 -77.68
C LYS A 295 5.15 51.16 -78.72
N LEU A 296 4.10 50.49 -78.39
CA LEU A 296 3.39 49.56 -79.29
C LEU A 296 2.02 50.14 -79.63
N GLU A 297 1.55 49.86 -80.84
CA GLU A 297 0.24 50.31 -81.32
C GLU A 297 -0.56 49.13 -81.87
N GLY A 298 -1.90 49.23 -81.91
CA GLY A 298 -2.78 48.31 -82.60
C GLY A 298 -2.86 46.88 -81.95
N SER A 299 -2.60 45.90 -82.78
CA SER A 299 -2.71 44.46 -82.39
C SER A 299 -1.62 44.08 -81.40
N ASP A 300 -0.39 44.63 -81.52
CA ASP A 300 0.74 44.29 -80.66
C ASP A 300 0.64 44.84 -79.27
N GLN A 301 0.09 46.04 -79.11
CA GLN A 301 -0.25 46.60 -77.75
C GLN A 301 -1.33 45.76 -77.06
N SER A 302 -2.36 45.37 -77.82
CA SER A 302 -3.46 44.52 -77.26
C SER A 302 -2.94 43.15 -76.86
N LEU A 303 -2.00 42.56 -77.59
CA LEU A 303 -1.35 41.29 -77.29
C LEU A 303 -0.50 41.39 -76.01
N LEU A 304 0.34 42.45 -75.89
CA LEU A 304 1.12 42.69 -74.70
C LEU A 304 0.26 42.79 -73.46
N LEU A 305 -0.80 43.63 -73.48
CA LEU A 305 -1.69 43.85 -72.36
C LEU A 305 -2.38 42.57 -71.91
N ARG A 306 -2.92 41.76 -72.86
CA ARG A 306 -3.55 40.48 -72.54
C ARG A 306 -2.53 39.48 -71.97
N SER A 307 -1.33 39.37 -72.54
CA SER A 307 -0.31 38.42 -72.06
C SER A 307 0.16 38.76 -70.67
N VAL A 308 0.46 40.06 -70.41
CA VAL A 308 0.86 40.50 -69.05
C VAL A 308 -0.25 40.31 -68.05
N ALA A 309 -1.52 40.66 -68.40
CA ALA A 309 -2.66 40.44 -67.52
C ALA A 309 -2.83 38.98 -67.16
N THR A 310 -2.62 38.06 -68.14
CA THR A 310 -2.68 36.60 -67.91
C THR A 310 -1.57 36.17 -66.93
N ILE A 311 -0.31 36.63 -67.15
CA ILE A 311 0.82 36.28 -66.28
C ILE A 311 0.56 36.76 -64.87
N VAL A 312 0.15 38.00 -64.67
CA VAL A 312 -0.10 38.61 -63.36
C VAL A 312 -1.25 37.86 -62.69
N SER A 313 -2.36 37.57 -63.40
CA SER A 313 -3.47 36.80 -62.89
C SER A 313 -3.06 35.40 -62.44
N GLN A 314 -2.24 34.69 -63.23
CA GLN A 314 -1.76 33.34 -62.80
C GLN A 314 -0.82 33.41 -61.59
N VAL A 315 0.07 34.42 -61.51
CA VAL A 315 0.92 34.63 -60.36
C VAL A 315 0.09 34.88 -59.09
N HIS A 316 -0.96 35.70 -59.16
CA HIS A 316 -1.89 35.90 -58.04
C HIS A 316 -2.63 34.64 -57.64
N ALA A 317 -3.13 33.86 -58.62
CA ALA A 317 -3.77 32.57 -58.34
C ALA A 317 -2.84 31.60 -57.62
N MET A 318 -1.58 31.50 -58.07
CA MET A 318 -0.56 30.68 -57.41
C MET A 318 -0.23 31.19 -55.99
N GLN A 319 -0.09 32.49 -55.78
CA GLN A 319 0.09 33.08 -54.46
C GLN A 319 -1.06 32.78 -53.53
N LYS A 320 -2.33 32.79 -54.00
CA LYS A 320 -3.51 32.42 -53.24
C LYS A 320 -3.46 30.95 -52.81
N LEU A 321 -3.18 30.04 -53.77
CA LEU A 321 -3.06 28.60 -53.48
C LEU A 321 -1.97 28.29 -52.44
N VAL A 322 -0.81 28.92 -52.58
CA VAL A 322 0.28 28.76 -51.62
C VAL A 322 -0.06 29.26 -50.22
N ASN A 323 -0.81 30.38 -50.13
CA ASN A 323 -1.30 30.87 -48.85
C ASN A 323 -2.32 29.91 -48.22
N GLU A 324 -3.30 29.42 -49.01
CA GLU A 324 -4.29 28.45 -48.56
C GLU A 324 -3.64 27.14 -48.09
N PHE A 325 -2.63 26.64 -48.82
CA PHE A 325 -1.86 25.46 -48.42
C PHE A 325 -1.13 25.67 -47.05
N ARG A 326 -0.45 26.83 -46.89
CA ARG A 326 0.18 27.18 -45.61
C ARG A 326 -0.81 27.27 -44.46
N ASP A 327 -1.97 27.86 -44.69
CA ASP A 327 -2.99 28.07 -43.69
C ASP A 327 -3.70 26.73 -43.31
N TYR A 328 -3.88 25.84 -44.28
CA TYR A 328 -4.36 24.46 -44.08
C TYR A 328 -3.37 23.65 -43.20
N ALA A 329 -2.07 23.74 -43.49
CA ALA A 329 -1.06 23.04 -42.70
C ALA A 329 -0.89 23.59 -41.27
N ARG A 330 -1.45 24.77 -40.98
CA ARG A 330 -1.39 25.44 -39.69
C ARG A 330 -2.61 25.16 -38.80
N LEU A 331 -3.62 24.44 -39.30
CA LEU A 331 -4.82 24.15 -38.52
C LEU A 331 -4.44 23.36 -37.25
N PRO A 332 -4.62 23.93 -36.05
CA PRO A 332 -4.44 23.18 -34.81
C PRO A 332 -5.44 22.04 -34.74
N ALA A 333 -5.14 21.01 -33.97
CA ALA A 333 -6.09 19.95 -33.70
C ALA A 333 -7.41 20.54 -33.20
N ALA A 334 -8.54 20.06 -33.75
CA ALA A 334 -9.87 20.58 -33.44
C ALA A 334 -10.16 20.46 -31.94
N GLN A 335 -10.50 21.57 -31.29
CA GLN A 335 -10.98 21.59 -29.91
C GLN A 335 -12.48 21.32 -29.87
N MET A 336 -12.85 20.05 -29.81
CA MET A 336 -14.26 19.64 -29.78
C MET A 336 -14.93 20.09 -28.48
N LYS A 337 -15.91 21.01 -28.59
CA LYS A 337 -16.72 21.51 -27.48
C LYS A 337 -18.19 21.42 -27.85
N SER A 338 -19.05 21.25 -26.84
CA SER A 338 -20.49 21.31 -27.06
C SER A 338 -20.90 22.72 -27.40
N LEU A 339 -21.38 22.97 -28.62
CA LEU A 339 -21.77 24.29 -29.11
C LEU A 339 -23.17 24.26 -29.77
N ASP A 340 -23.79 25.43 -29.80
CA ASP A 340 -25.01 25.68 -30.56
C ASP A 340 -24.64 26.24 -31.94
N LEU A 341 -25.15 25.58 -33.00
CA LEU A 341 -24.80 25.94 -34.38
C LEU A 341 -25.45 27.25 -34.82
N ASN A 342 -26.69 27.54 -34.40
CA ASN A 342 -27.44 28.71 -34.85
C ASN A 342 -26.79 30.04 -34.49
N PRO A 343 -26.33 30.28 -33.22
CA PRO A 343 -25.60 31.50 -32.92
C PRO A 343 -24.33 31.64 -33.72
N LEU A 344 -23.58 30.53 -33.93
CA LEU A 344 -22.34 30.54 -34.68
C LEU A 344 -22.56 30.92 -36.16
N VAL A 345 -23.57 30.36 -36.79
CA VAL A 345 -23.97 30.71 -38.18
C VAL A 345 -24.40 32.17 -38.21
N GLY A 346 -25.20 32.65 -37.24
CA GLY A 346 -25.66 34.02 -37.16
C GLY A 346 -24.50 35.04 -37.05
N GLU A 347 -23.47 34.73 -36.22
CA GLU A 347 -22.27 35.55 -36.12
C GLU A 347 -21.54 35.71 -37.45
N VAL A 348 -21.37 34.60 -38.21
CA VAL A 348 -20.68 34.67 -39.50
C VAL A 348 -21.52 35.39 -40.54
N LEU A 349 -22.82 35.15 -40.60
CA LEU A 349 -23.72 35.80 -41.55
C LEU A 349 -23.83 37.30 -41.33
N ALA A 350 -23.73 37.77 -40.08
CA ALA A 350 -23.72 39.20 -39.74
C ALA A 350 -22.55 39.96 -40.43
N LEU A 351 -21.41 39.28 -40.74
CA LEU A 351 -20.30 39.87 -41.47
C LEU A 351 -20.68 40.18 -42.97
N TYR A 352 -21.73 39.53 -43.47
CA TYR A 352 -22.17 39.64 -44.84
C TYR A 352 -23.49 40.44 -44.97
N GLY A 353 -23.78 41.36 -44.00
CA GLY A 353 -25.02 42.11 -43.94
C GLY A 353 -25.39 42.79 -45.25
N THR A 354 -24.45 43.41 -45.97
CA THR A 354 -24.69 44.02 -47.30
C THR A 354 -25.11 43.06 -48.40
N ALA A 355 -24.67 41.79 -48.37
CA ALA A 355 -25.09 40.75 -49.29
C ALA A 355 -26.48 40.22 -48.90
N HIS A 356 -26.77 40.18 -47.63
CA HIS A 356 -28.08 39.83 -47.10
C HIS A 356 -29.14 40.88 -47.49
N ASP A 357 -28.83 42.16 -47.32
CA ASP A 357 -29.71 43.28 -47.67
C ASP A 357 -30.04 43.37 -49.17
N ARG A 358 -29.12 42.89 -50.02
CA ARG A 358 -29.30 42.78 -51.49
C ARG A 358 -30.05 41.52 -51.91
N GLY A 359 -30.47 40.67 -50.98
CA GLY A 359 -31.18 39.40 -51.25
C GLY A 359 -30.34 38.28 -51.90
N ALA A 360 -29.00 38.48 -51.99
CA ALA A 360 -28.06 37.49 -52.50
C ALA A 360 -27.83 36.34 -51.54
N LEU A 361 -28.07 36.56 -50.22
CA LEU A 361 -27.91 35.58 -49.17
C LEU A 361 -29.20 35.45 -48.36
N ARG A 362 -29.74 34.22 -48.22
CA ARG A 362 -30.89 33.94 -47.37
C ARG A 362 -30.51 32.92 -46.30
N ALA A 363 -30.81 33.21 -45.06
CA ALA A 363 -30.60 32.29 -43.96
C ALA A 363 -31.94 31.72 -43.45
N GLN A 364 -32.03 30.41 -43.37
CA GLN A 364 -33.16 29.71 -42.77
C GLN A 364 -32.61 28.80 -41.65
N LEU A 365 -32.69 29.25 -40.43
CA LEU A 365 -32.16 28.53 -39.28
C LEU A 365 -33.25 27.69 -38.64
N GLY A 366 -32.99 26.38 -38.47
CA GLY A 366 -33.92 25.45 -37.83
C GLY A 366 -34.04 25.76 -36.33
N GLN A 367 -35.27 25.68 -35.79
CA GLN A 367 -35.47 25.85 -34.33
C GLN A 367 -35.29 24.53 -33.59
N GLY A 368 -34.70 24.60 -32.36
CA GLY A 368 -34.60 23.43 -31.49
C GLY A 368 -33.54 22.41 -31.89
N LEU A 369 -32.51 22.80 -32.64
CA LEU A 369 -31.40 21.92 -32.99
C LEU A 369 -30.65 21.45 -31.75
N PRO A 370 -30.24 20.15 -31.68
CA PRO A 370 -29.42 19.67 -30.61
C PRO A 370 -28.01 20.31 -30.66
N ARG A 371 -27.37 20.45 -29.49
CA ARG A 371 -26.00 20.88 -29.43
C ARG A 371 -25.09 19.85 -30.12
N ILE A 372 -24.14 20.34 -30.91
CA ILE A 372 -23.15 19.51 -31.61
C ILE A 372 -21.79 19.58 -30.90
N GLN A 373 -20.96 18.56 -31.11
CA GLN A 373 -19.56 18.59 -30.74
C GLN A 373 -18.75 19.15 -31.92
N GLY A 374 -18.08 20.28 -31.74
CA GLY A 374 -17.32 20.91 -32.81
C GLY A 374 -16.37 21.99 -32.27
N ASP A 375 -15.41 22.37 -33.13
CA ASP A 375 -14.54 23.52 -32.89
C ASP A 375 -15.17 24.77 -33.49
N ALA A 376 -15.54 25.72 -32.66
CA ALA A 376 -16.18 26.96 -33.08
C ALA A 376 -15.34 27.75 -34.09
N THR A 377 -14.02 27.76 -33.99
CA THR A 377 -13.12 28.49 -34.89
C THR A 377 -13.07 27.85 -36.25
N GLN A 378 -12.92 26.54 -36.33
CA GLN A 378 -12.89 25.80 -37.59
C GLN A 378 -14.26 25.83 -38.30
N LEU A 379 -15.36 25.69 -37.56
CA LEU A 379 -16.69 25.79 -38.10
C LEU A 379 -17.00 27.21 -38.64
N ARG A 380 -16.58 28.27 -37.97
CA ARG A 380 -16.66 29.63 -38.48
C ARG A 380 -15.95 29.76 -39.83
N GLN A 381 -14.74 29.20 -39.93
CA GLN A 381 -13.98 29.23 -41.19
C GLN A 381 -14.65 28.46 -42.32
N VAL A 382 -15.24 27.29 -42.01
CA VAL A 382 -16.02 26.51 -43.00
C VAL A 382 -17.21 27.32 -43.48
N ILE A 383 -18.00 27.92 -42.58
CA ILE A 383 -19.18 28.73 -42.96
C ILE A 383 -18.73 29.95 -43.77
N HIS A 384 -17.67 30.64 -43.37
CA HIS A 384 -17.11 31.77 -44.09
C HIS A 384 -16.69 31.41 -45.53
N ASN A 385 -15.98 30.28 -45.71
CA ASN A 385 -15.55 29.80 -47.03
C ASN A 385 -16.74 29.40 -47.90
N LEU A 386 -17.80 28.79 -47.33
CA LEU A 386 -19.00 28.41 -48.06
C LEU A 386 -19.81 29.64 -48.51
N VAL A 387 -19.82 30.71 -47.73
CA VAL A 387 -20.55 31.95 -48.09
C VAL A 387 -19.75 32.78 -49.09
N GLN A 388 -18.41 32.68 -49.13
CA GLN A 388 -17.57 33.40 -50.11
C GLN A 388 -17.55 32.76 -51.50
N ASN A 389 -17.72 31.44 -51.60
CA ASN A 389 -17.74 30.72 -52.88
C ASN A 389 -19.16 30.68 -53.45
#